data_3778e3058e5016122ff0ed7d763adbcf
#
_entry.id   3778e3058e5016122ff0ed7d763adbcf
#
_cell.length_a   1.000
_cell.length_b   1.000
_cell.length_c   1.000
_cell.angle_alpha   90.00
_cell.angle_beta   90.00
_cell.angle_gamma   90.00
#
_symmetry.space_group_name_H-M   'P 1'
#
loop_
_entity.id
_entity.type
_entity.pdbx_description
1 polymer ?
#
loop_
_entity_poly.entity_id
_entity_poly.type
_entity_poly.pdbx_seq_one_letter_code
_entity_poly.pdbx_strand_id
1 'polypeptide(L)'
;VDIAVTPGESRFVPPSVKTVIDCDHRPCSYGMMVEIALRLGLEYLPETESFMNYAKVVASNHYSFDLMYAKSRRQESQMHILAESLDEGLIGVNETGDIFVCNKKACQIARISEELTMGKKGEEVFPYIPFYQVLREKKAVPEKIIRLFGTDISLAVVPVVRKENCIGAFAMLQKFN
;
A
#
# COMPACT_ATOMS: atom_id res chain seq x y z
N VAL A 1 14.28 22.13 41.62
CA VAL A 1 14.71 21.11 40.62
C VAL A 1 16.15 21.43 40.27
N ASP A 2 17.07 20.50 40.47
CA ASP A 2 18.51 20.72 40.25
C ASP A 2 18.95 20.44 38.82
N ILE A 3 18.20 19.62 38.07
CA ILE A 3 18.51 19.23 36.71
C ILE A 3 17.26 19.38 35.85
N ALA A 4 17.41 20.01 34.70
CA ALA A 4 16.41 20.04 33.62
C ALA A 4 16.96 19.36 32.38
N VAL A 5 16.11 18.60 31.68
CA VAL A 5 16.40 18.01 30.37
C VAL A 5 15.47 18.67 29.36
N THR A 6 16.01 19.21 28.27
CA THR A 6 15.23 19.96 27.27
C THR A 6 15.53 19.49 25.86
N PRO A 7 14.56 19.46 24.96
CA PRO A 7 14.78 19.15 23.55
C PRO A 7 15.03 20.42 22.71
N GLY A 8 16.20 21.05 22.85
CA GLY A 8 16.57 22.27 22.11
C GLY A 8 15.96 23.57 22.66
N GLU A 9 15.43 23.53 23.88
CA GLU A 9 14.69 24.68 24.49
C GLU A 9 15.36 25.23 25.75
N SER A 10 16.68 25.10 25.88
CA SER A 10 17.47 25.53 27.03
C SER A 10 17.20 26.97 27.45
N ARG A 11 16.82 27.86 26.51
CA ARG A 11 16.49 29.25 26.72
C ARG A 11 15.25 29.50 27.63
N PHE A 12 14.39 28.46 27.71
CA PHE A 12 13.17 28.55 28.55
C PHE A 12 13.35 27.96 29.94
N VAL A 13 14.52 27.39 30.24
CA VAL A 13 14.80 26.80 31.53
C VAL A 13 15.06 27.94 32.54
N PRO A 14 14.37 27.96 33.71
CA PRO A 14 14.58 29.00 34.72
C PRO A 14 16.03 29.04 35.20
N PRO A 15 16.58 30.25 35.48
CA PRO A 15 17.96 30.39 35.97
C PRO A 15 18.25 29.70 37.31
N SER A 16 17.21 29.30 38.04
CA SER A 16 17.32 28.56 39.30
C SER A 16 17.75 27.09 39.11
N VAL A 17 17.74 26.58 37.90
CA VAL A 17 18.16 25.21 37.59
C VAL A 17 19.66 25.19 37.42
N LYS A 18 20.36 24.35 38.20
CA LYS A 18 21.81 24.29 38.22
C LYS A 18 22.44 23.59 37.02
N THR A 19 21.77 22.59 36.51
CA THR A 19 22.27 21.75 35.39
C THR A 19 21.21 21.63 34.33
N VAL A 20 21.54 22.02 33.11
CA VAL A 20 20.67 21.91 31.96
C VAL A 20 21.33 20.92 30.98
N ILE A 21 20.62 19.85 30.64
CA ILE A 21 21.02 18.88 29.61
C ILE A 21 20.14 19.16 28.40
N ASP A 22 20.73 19.69 27.36
CA ASP A 22 20.04 19.88 26.08
C ASP A 22 20.26 18.64 25.21
N CYS A 23 19.15 17.99 24.82
CA CYS A 23 19.16 16.78 24.00
C CYS A 23 18.95 17.11 22.53
N ASP A 24 19.11 18.37 22.12
CA ASP A 24 18.81 18.87 20.77
C ASP A 24 17.33 18.71 20.36
N HIS A 25 17.00 19.21 19.17
CA HIS A 25 15.65 19.11 18.64
C HIS A 25 15.31 17.65 18.37
N ARG A 26 14.17 17.20 18.89
CA ARG A 26 13.64 15.90 18.53
C ARG A 26 13.21 15.93 17.06
N PRO A 27 13.76 15.06 16.22
CA PRO A 27 13.22 14.90 14.88
C PRO A 27 11.76 14.43 14.99
N CYS A 28 10.89 14.96 14.14
CA CYS A 28 9.51 14.50 14.05
C CYS A 28 9.51 12.99 13.76
N SER A 29 8.74 12.22 14.51
CA SER A 29 8.65 10.78 14.20
C SER A 29 8.01 10.59 12.83
N TYR A 30 8.41 9.55 12.13
CA TYR A 30 7.85 9.21 10.82
C TYR A 30 6.32 9.09 10.88
N GLY A 31 5.78 8.41 11.90
CA GLY A 31 4.35 8.26 12.09
C GLY A 31 3.61 9.59 12.26
N MET A 32 4.19 10.52 13.01
CA MET A 32 3.62 11.87 13.17
C MET A 32 3.61 12.65 11.85
N MET A 33 4.67 12.54 11.06
CA MET A 33 4.73 13.20 9.75
C MET A 33 3.71 12.61 8.76
N VAL A 34 3.53 11.28 8.75
CA VAL A 34 2.49 10.62 7.96
C VAL A 34 1.10 11.10 8.42
N GLU A 35 0.83 11.14 9.72
CA GLU A 35 -0.46 11.60 10.24
C GLU A 35 -0.74 13.06 9.86
N ILE A 36 0.25 13.94 9.96
CA ILE A 36 0.14 15.33 9.53
C ILE A 36 -0.16 15.41 8.02
N ALA A 37 0.57 14.66 7.20
CA ALA A 37 0.38 14.63 5.76
C ALA A 37 -1.06 14.20 5.40
N LEU A 38 -1.55 13.13 6.02
CA LEU A 38 -2.92 12.65 5.82
C LEU A 38 -3.97 13.68 6.25
N ARG A 39 -3.80 14.32 7.40
CA ARG A 39 -4.72 15.37 7.89
C ARG A 39 -4.75 16.62 6.99
N LEU A 40 -3.66 16.89 6.29
CA LEU A 40 -3.55 18.01 5.34
C LEU A 40 -3.97 17.63 3.91
N GLY A 41 -4.41 16.39 3.67
CA GLY A 41 -4.76 15.91 2.32
C GLY A 41 -3.55 15.75 1.39
N LEU A 42 -2.35 15.56 1.96
CA LEU A 42 -1.10 15.38 1.23
C LEU A 42 -0.72 13.89 1.19
N GLU A 43 -1.64 13.03 0.78
CA GLU A 43 -1.52 11.57 0.81
C GLU A 43 -0.34 11.05 -0.03
N TYR A 44 0.05 11.80 -1.07
CA TYR A 44 1.20 11.48 -1.93
C TYR A 44 2.56 11.72 -1.26
N LEU A 45 2.60 12.52 -0.19
CA LEU A 45 3.85 12.95 0.43
C LEU A 45 4.70 11.78 0.97
N PRO A 46 4.10 10.77 1.65
CA PRO A 46 4.84 9.59 2.13
C PRO A 46 5.52 8.77 1.02
N GLU A 47 5.06 8.88 -0.22
CA GLU A 47 5.61 8.15 -1.38
C GLU A 47 6.75 8.91 -2.07
N THR A 48 6.98 10.16 -1.68
CA THR A 48 8.08 10.96 -2.26
C THR A 48 9.45 10.46 -1.81
N GLU A 49 10.43 10.55 -2.70
CA GLU A 49 11.81 10.15 -2.43
C GLU A 49 12.40 10.90 -1.23
N SER A 50 12.13 12.18 -1.10
CA SER A 50 12.58 13.02 0.01
C SER A 50 12.03 12.53 1.35
N PHE A 51 10.74 12.18 1.40
CA PHE A 51 10.09 11.66 2.58
C PHE A 51 10.64 10.28 2.96
N MET A 52 10.83 9.42 1.97
CA MET A 52 11.42 8.10 2.16
C MET A 52 12.88 8.17 2.65
N ASN A 53 13.67 9.13 2.16
CA ASN A 53 15.03 9.34 2.63
C ASN A 53 15.05 9.87 4.06
N TYR A 54 14.17 10.80 4.41
CA TYR A 54 14.00 11.24 5.80
C TYR A 54 13.60 10.07 6.71
N ALA A 55 12.66 9.25 6.27
CA ALA A 55 12.24 8.05 7.00
C ALA A 55 13.42 7.12 7.32
N LYS A 56 14.33 6.91 6.35
CA LYS A 56 15.54 6.09 6.56
C LYS A 56 16.45 6.69 7.62
N VAL A 57 16.65 8.03 7.61
CA VAL A 57 17.50 8.71 8.59
C VAL A 57 16.90 8.64 9.99
N VAL A 58 15.58 8.84 10.12
CA VAL A 58 14.88 8.74 11.42
C VAL A 58 14.81 7.30 11.91
N ALA A 59 14.62 6.35 10.97
CA ALA A 59 14.57 4.92 11.28
C ALA A 59 15.90 4.38 11.80
N SER A 60 17.04 4.88 11.31
CA SER A 60 18.35 4.48 11.81
C SER A 60 18.55 4.76 13.31
N ASN A 61 17.71 5.64 13.87
CA ASN A 61 17.72 5.95 15.31
C ASN A 61 16.63 5.20 16.11
N HIS A 62 15.74 4.43 15.45
CA HIS A 62 14.67 3.70 16.10
C HIS A 62 14.54 2.26 15.60
N TYR A 63 15.23 1.36 16.25
CA TYR A 63 15.29 -0.08 15.93
C TYR A 63 13.91 -0.74 15.69
N SER A 64 12.86 -0.31 16.40
CA SER A 64 11.51 -0.84 16.23
C SER A 64 10.85 -0.44 14.89
N PHE A 65 11.20 0.74 14.35
CA PHE A 65 10.70 1.20 13.06
C PHE A 65 11.36 0.45 11.91
N ASP A 66 12.69 0.24 11.98
CA ASP A 66 13.43 -0.54 10.99
C ASP A 66 12.88 -1.96 10.87
N LEU A 67 12.55 -2.57 12.01
CA LEU A 67 11.98 -3.92 12.02
C LEU A 67 10.57 -3.94 11.38
N MET A 68 9.73 -2.95 11.68
CA MET A 68 8.38 -2.83 11.10
C MET A 68 8.44 -2.54 9.60
N TYR A 69 9.31 -1.64 9.17
CA TYR A 69 9.50 -1.30 7.77
C TYR A 69 10.06 -2.49 6.97
N ALA A 70 11.08 -3.17 7.50
CA ALA A 70 11.63 -4.37 6.90
C ALA A 70 10.59 -5.50 6.80
N LYS A 71 9.74 -5.64 7.82
CA LYS A 71 8.65 -6.63 7.83
C LYS A 71 7.59 -6.30 6.78
N SER A 72 7.18 -5.04 6.66
CA SER A 72 6.22 -4.58 5.65
C SER A 72 6.74 -4.82 4.24
N ARG A 73 7.98 -4.40 3.95
CA ARG A 73 8.63 -4.63 2.65
C ARG A 73 8.80 -6.11 2.32
N ARG A 74 9.09 -6.93 3.32
CA ARG A 74 9.20 -8.38 3.13
C ARG A 74 7.84 -9.00 2.80
N GLN A 75 6.76 -8.57 3.46
CA GLN A 75 5.41 -9.05 3.16
C GLN A 75 4.96 -8.64 1.76
N GLU A 76 5.22 -7.40 1.35
CA GLU A 76 4.93 -6.88 0.02
C GLU A 76 5.69 -7.68 -1.06
N SER A 77 6.99 -7.90 -0.85
CA SER A 77 7.80 -8.71 -1.76
C SER A 77 7.34 -10.16 -1.82
N GLN A 78 6.92 -10.75 -0.70
CA GLN A 78 6.38 -12.11 -0.67
C GLN A 78 5.06 -12.23 -1.45
N MET A 79 4.15 -11.25 -1.28
CA MET A 79 2.90 -11.18 -2.05
C MET A 79 3.17 -11.08 -3.56
N HIS A 80 4.11 -10.23 -3.94
CA HIS A 80 4.51 -10.10 -5.35
C HIS A 80 5.06 -11.41 -5.91
N ILE A 81 5.99 -12.05 -5.22
CA ILE A 81 6.56 -13.34 -5.62
C ILE A 81 5.45 -14.41 -5.76
N LEU A 82 4.52 -14.47 -4.79
CA LEU A 82 3.41 -15.41 -4.85
C LEU A 82 2.51 -15.14 -6.05
N ALA A 83 2.14 -13.88 -6.30
CA ALA A 83 1.33 -13.50 -7.45
C ALA A 83 2.01 -13.86 -8.78
N GLU A 84 3.32 -13.63 -8.89
CA GLU A 84 4.11 -13.97 -10.09
C GLU A 84 4.32 -15.47 -10.28
N SER A 85 4.25 -16.28 -9.22
CA SER A 85 4.38 -17.73 -9.30
C SER A 85 3.12 -18.45 -9.81
N LEU A 86 1.99 -17.74 -9.92
CA LEU A 86 0.75 -18.32 -10.41
C LEU A 86 0.79 -18.48 -11.95
N ASP A 87 0.31 -19.61 -12.43
CA ASP A 87 0.11 -19.85 -13.86
C ASP A 87 -1.10 -19.13 -14.45
N GLU A 88 -1.92 -18.58 -13.59
CA GLU A 88 -3.11 -17.79 -13.90
C GLU A 88 -2.82 -16.29 -13.81
N GLY A 89 -3.55 -15.50 -14.60
CA GLY A 89 -3.55 -14.05 -14.48
C GLY A 89 -4.27 -13.62 -13.21
N LEU A 90 -3.61 -12.89 -12.33
CA LEU A 90 -4.17 -12.34 -11.10
C LEU A 90 -4.23 -10.83 -11.16
N ILE A 91 -5.42 -10.25 -10.89
CA ILE A 91 -5.62 -8.82 -10.73
C ILE A 91 -6.34 -8.60 -9.41
N GLY A 92 -5.79 -7.75 -8.54
CA GLY A 92 -6.40 -7.39 -7.26
C GLY A 92 -6.70 -5.91 -7.19
N VAL A 93 -7.88 -5.58 -6.66
CA VAL A 93 -8.31 -4.20 -6.37
C VAL A 93 -8.62 -4.05 -4.89
N ASN A 94 -8.34 -2.87 -4.34
CA ASN A 94 -8.67 -2.50 -2.97
C ASN A 94 -10.18 -2.17 -2.84
N GLU A 95 -10.61 -1.72 -1.67
CA GLU A 95 -11.99 -1.34 -1.37
C GLU A 95 -12.53 -0.18 -2.21
N THR A 96 -11.63 0.68 -2.70
CA THR A 96 -11.97 1.81 -3.57
C THR A 96 -11.92 1.45 -5.06
N GLY A 97 -11.53 0.21 -5.38
CA GLY A 97 -11.43 -0.29 -6.76
C GLY A 97 -10.09 0.03 -7.44
N ASP A 98 -9.08 0.53 -6.70
CA ASP A 98 -7.76 0.81 -7.26
C ASP A 98 -6.94 -0.48 -7.34
N ILE A 99 -6.25 -0.69 -8.45
CA ILE A 99 -5.45 -1.89 -8.70
C ILE A 99 -4.18 -1.83 -7.84
N PHE A 100 -3.97 -2.82 -6.99
CA PHE A 100 -2.77 -2.97 -6.16
C PHE A 100 -1.91 -4.19 -6.54
N VAL A 101 -2.44 -5.10 -7.35
CA VAL A 101 -1.67 -6.22 -7.92
C VAL A 101 -2.19 -6.56 -9.32
N CYS A 102 -1.27 -6.75 -10.25
CA CYS A 102 -1.53 -7.27 -11.58
C CYS A 102 -0.29 -8.06 -12.01
N ASN A 103 -0.35 -9.39 -11.92
CA ASN A 103 0.81 -10.21 -12.23
C ASN A 103 1.10 -10.23 -13.72
N LYS A 104 2.31 -10.65 -14.08
CA LYS A 104 2.79 -10.71 -15.45
C LYS A 104 1.87 -11.50 -16.38
N LYS A 105 1.25 -12.57 -15.87
CA LYS A 105 0.32 -13.38 -16.64
C LYS A 105 -0.97 -12.63 -16.99
N ALA A 106 -1.53 -11.87 -16.04
CA ALA A 106 -2.68 -11.00 -16.28
C ALA A 106 -2.35 -9.94 -17.32
N CYS A 107 -1.19 -9.29 -17.19
CA CYS A 107 -0.70 -8.31 -18.15
C CYS A 107 -0.57 -8.88 -19.56
N GLN A 108 -0.06 -10.11 -19.70
CA GLN A 108 0.05 -10.81 -20.98
C GLN A 108 -1.32 -11.15 -21.59
N ILE A 109 -2.27 -11.63 -20.77
CA ILE A 109 -3.63 -11.94 -21.22
C ILE A 109 -4.34 -10.68 -21.67
N ALA A 110 -4.25 -9.61 -20.90
CA ALA A 110 -4.90 -8.34 -21.17
C ALA A 110 -4.16 -7.45 -22.18
N ARG A 111 -2.94 -7.82 -22.58
CA ARG A 111 -2.07 -7.05 -23.50
C ARG A 111 -1.80 -5.62 -23.01
N ILE A 112 -1.54 -5.47 -21.73
CA ILE A 112 -1.25 -4.19 -21.09
C ILE A 112 0.03 -4.31 -20.25
N SER A 113 0.76 -3.21 -20.02
CA SER A 113 1.91 -3.20 -19.13
C SER A 113 1.49 -2.96 -17.67
N GLU A 114 2.23 -3.52 -16.73
CA GLU A 114 1.99 -3.36 -15.29
C GLU A 114 2.00 -1.88 -14.87
N GLU A 115 2.94 -1.09 -15.40
CA GLU A 115 3.06 0.34 -15.13
C GLU A 115 1.80 1.15 -15.49
N LEU A 116 1.03 0.68 -16.46
CA LEU A 116 -0.22 1.30 -16.89
C LEU A 116 -1.42 0.86 -16.06
N THR A 117 -1.27 -0.11 -15.18
CA THR A 117 -2.38 -0.69 -14.39
C THR A 117 -2.36 -0.25 -12.94
N MET A 118 -1.18 -0.24 -12.31
CA MET A 118 -1.04 0.00 -10.87
C MET A 118 -1.59 1.35 -10.43
N GLY A 119 -2.38 1.36 -9.35
CA GLY A 119 -3.00 2.55 -8.78
C GLY A 119 -4.17 3.14 -9.57
N LYS A 120 -4.54 2.56 -10.72
CA LYS A 120 -5.69 2.99 -11.51
C LYS A 120 -6.95 2.22 -11.14
N LYS A 121 -8.10 2.76 -11.50
CA LYS A 121 -9.39 2.08 -11.31
C LYS A 121 -9.48 0.82 -12.15
N GLY A 122 -9.79 -0.30 -11.49
CA GLY A 122 -9.93 -1.58 -12.16
C GLY A 122 -10.98 -1.57 -13.28
N GLU A 123 -12.06 -0.80 -13.11
CA GLU A 123 -13.11 -0.63 -14.13
C GLU A 123 -12.65 0.11 -15.38
N GLU A 124 -11.75 1.09 -15.21
CA GLU A 124 -11.23 1.87 -16.33
C GLU A 124 -10.25 1.04 -17.16
N VAL A 125 -9.40 0.28 -16.47
CA VAL A 125 -8.36 -0.54 -17.12
C VAL A 125 -8.93 -1.84 -17.67
N PHE A 126 -9.84 -2.48 -16.92
CA PHE A 126 -10.44 -3.78 -17.24
C PHE A 126 -11.97 -3.71 -17.21
N PRO A 127 -12.63 -3.00 -18.15
CA PRO A 127 -14.08 -2.77 -18.13
C PRO A 127 -14.91 -4.05 -18.25
N TYR A 128 -14.32 -5.14 -18.68
CA TYR A 128 -14.96 -6.47 -18.78
C TYR A 128 -14.94 -7.27 -17.46
N ILE A 129 -14.21 -6.79 -16.44
CA ILE A 129 -14.14 -7.38 -15.10
C ILE A 129 -15.08 -6.60 -14.17
N PRO A 130 -16.12 -7.22 -13.59
CA PRO A 130 -17.14 -6.51 -12.82
C PRO A 130 -16.68 -6.24 -11.37
N PHE A 131 -15.55 -5.55 -11.19
CA PHE A 131 -15.01 -5.24 -9.86
C PHE A 131 -15.99 -4.44 -9.00
N TYR A 132 -16.61 -3.39 -9.57
CA TYR A 132 -17.56 -2.55 -8.84
C TYR A 132 -18.75 -3.36 -8.31
N GLN A 133 -19.32 -4.22 -9.14
CA GLN A 133 -20.41 -5.07 -8.73
C GLN A 133 -20.01 -5.97 -7.56
N VAL A 134 -18.82 -6.61 -7.65
CA VAL A 134 -18.32 -7.53 -6.62
C VAL A 134 -18.03 -6.80 -5.31
N LEU A 135 -17.44 -5.60 -5.37
CA LEU A 135 -17.16 -4.78 -4.19
C LEU A 135 -18.44 -4.34 -3.49
N ARG A 136 -19.45 -3.92 -4.26
CA ARG A 136 -20.73 -3.44 -3.73
C ARG A 136 -21.60 -4.57 -3.19
N GLU A 137 -21.75 -5.66 -3.95
CA GLU A 137 -22.64 -6.76 -3.60
C GLU A 137 -21.99 -7.76 -2.64
N LYS A 138 -20.65 -7.70 -2.47
CA LYS A 138 -19.85 -8.62 -1.66
C LYS A 138 -20.08 -10.09 -2.06
N LYS A 139 -20.39 -10.31 -3.32
CA LYS A 139 -20.66 -11.63 -3.90
C LYS A 139 -19.67 -11.95 -4.99
N ALA A 140 -19.20 -13.21 -4.99
CA ALA A 140 -18.35 -13.68 -6.05
C ALA A 140 -19.10 -13.77 -7.37
N VAL A 141 -18.43 -13.43 -8.46
CA VAL A 141 -18.89 -13.76 -9.82
C VAL A 141 -18.28 -15.12 -10.15
N PRO A 142 -19.12 -16.14 -10.38
CA PRO A 142 -18.63 -17.47 -10.71
C PRO A 142 -17.87 -17.45 -12.03
N GLU A 143 -17.07 -18.48 -12.23
CA GLU A 143 -16.30 -18.67 -13.43
C GLU A 143 -17.18 -18.56 -14.68
N LYS A 144 -16.76 -17.72 -15.61
CA LYS A 144 -17.41 -17.53 -16.91
C LYS A 144 -16.35 -17.39 -18.00
N ILE A 145 -16.69 -17.86 -19.19
CA ILE A 145 -15.82 -17.69 -20.36
C ILE A 145 -16.13 -16.33 -21.00
N ILE A 146 -15.09 -15.54 -21.21
CA ILE A 146 -15.13 -14.28 -21.94
C ILE A 146 -14.17 -14.36 -23.14
N ARG A 147 -14.46 -13.63 -24.20
CA ARG A 147 -13.58 -13.59 -25.37
C ARG A 147 -12.78 -12.29 -25.39
N LEU A 148 -11.46 -12.41 -25.21
CA LEU A 148 -10.53 -11.27 -25.24
C LEU A 148 -9.53 -11.47 -26.39
N PHE A 149 -9.45 -10.48 -27.28
CA PHE A 149 -8.50 -10.49 -28.40
C PHE A 149 -8.53 -11.79 -29.24
N GLY A 150 -9.72 -12.39 -29.40
CA GLY A 150 -9.92 -13.63 -30.14
C GLY A 150 -9.57 -14.92 -29.39
N THR A 151 -9.23 -14.83 -28.11
CA THR A 151 -8.93 -15.97 -27.23
C THR A 151 -10.01 -16.11 -26.18
N ASP A 152 -10.45 -17.33 -25.92
CA ASP A 152 -11.40 -17.61 -24.85
C ASP A 152 -10.66 -17.67 -23.51
N ILE A 153 -11.11 -16.86 -22.56
CA ILE A 153 -10.52 -16.68 -21.24
C ILE A 153 -11.56 -17.03 -20.19
N SER A 154 -11.21 -17.91 -19.28
CA SER A 154 -11.96 -18.12 -18.06
C SER A 154 -11.69 -16.93 -17.11
N LEU A 155 -12.77 -16.33 -16.61
CA LEU A 155 -12.75 -15.22 -15.66
C LEU A 155 -13.59 -15.58 -14.44
N ALA A 156 -12.99 -15.53 -13.26
CA ALA A 156 -13.67 -15.56 -11.97
C ALA A 156 -13.31 -14.33 -11.16
N VAL A 157 -14.26 -13.78 -10.38
CA VAL A 157 -13.99 -12.63 -9.52
C VAL A 157 -14.52 -12.93 -8.11
N VAL A 158 -13.67 -12.78 -7.12
CA VAL A 158 -13.99 -13.08 -5.72
C VAL A 158 -13.77 -11.85 -4.84
N PRO A 159 -14.71 -11.50 -3.94
CA PRO A 159 -14.51 -10.44 -2.96
C PRO A 159 -13.61 -10.94 -1.82
N VAL A 160 -12.84 -10.01 -1.26
CA VAL A 160 -12.13 -10.23 0.01
C VAL A 160 -12.92 -9.55 1.11
N VAL A 161 -13.54 -10.34 1.98
CA VAL A 161 -14.38 -9.83 3.07
C VAL A 161 -13.69 -10.06 4.40
N ARG A 162 -13.60 -9.01 5.23
CA ARG A 162 -13.08 -9.07 6.59
C ARG A 162 -14.07 -8.40 7.54
N LYS A 163 -14.55 -9.14 8.56
CA LYS A 163 -15.51 -8.63 9.56
C LYS A 163 -16.69 -7.88 8.90
N GLU A 164 -17.33 -8.51 7.89
CA GLU A 164 -18.46 -7.98 7.12
C GLU A 164 -18.14 -6.83 6.15
N ASN A 165 -16.93 -6.28 6.19
CA ASN A 165 -16.49 -5.25 5.25
C ASN A 165 -15.75 -5.88 4.07
N CYS A 166 -16.12 -5.46 2.84
CA CYS A 166 -15.35 -5.81 1.65
C CYS A 166 -14.12 -4.91 1.60
N ILE A 167 -12.93 -5.51 1.68
CA ILE A 167 -11.65 -4.81 1.67
C ILE A 167 -10.94 -4.89 0.31
N GLY A 168 -11.59 -5.50 -0.68
CA GLY A 168 -11.06 -5.62 -2.02
C GLY A 168 -11.70 -6.76 -2.80
N ALA A 169 -11.20 -7.01 -3.99
CA ALA A 169 -11.60 -8.13 -4.83
C ALA A 169 -10.41 -8.64 -5.67
N PHE A 170 -10.43 -9.93 -5.98
CA PHE A 170 -9.47 -10.54 -6.90
C PHE A 170 -10.19 -11.10 -8.12
N ALA A 171 -9.63 -10.83 -9.31
CA ALA A 171 -10.01 -11.48 -10.55
C ALA A 171 -8.92 -12.47 -10.97
N MET A 172 -9.33 -13.67 -11.36
CA MET A 172 -8.48 -14.71 -11.91
C MET A 172 -8.81 -14.89 -13.38
N LEU A 173 -7.78 -14.90 -14.22
CA LEU A 173 -7.85 -15.00 -15.67
C LEU A 173 -7.04 -16.21 -16.12
N GLN A 174 -7.67 -17.14 -16.83
CA GLN A 174 -6.99 -18.32 -17.36
C GLN A 174 -7.34 -18.50 -18.83
N LYS A 175 -6.34 -18.78 -19.68
CA LYS A 175 -6.61 -19.15 -21.07
C LYS A 175 -7.32 -20.48 -21.10
N PHE A 176 -8.45 -20.52 -21.79
CA PHE A 176 -9.16 -21.77 -22.07
C PHE A 176 -8.50 -22.42 -23.28
N ASN A 177 -7.86 -23.57 -23.06
CA ASN A 177 -7.26 -24.37 -24.12
C ASN A 177 -8.27 -25.37 -24.66
#